data_55a5c7f14297cdda23a7018bf4f65ad6
#
_entry.id   55a5c7f14297cdda23a7018bf4f65ad6
#
_cell.length_a   1.000
_cell.length_b   1.000
_cell.length_c   1.000
_cell.angle_alpha   90.00
_cell.angle_beta   90.00
_cell.angle_gamma   90.00
#
_symmetry.space_group_name_H-M   'P 1'
#
loop_
_entity.id
_entity.type
_entity.pdbx_description
1 polymer ?
#
loop_
_entity_poly.entity_id
_entity_poly.type
_entity_poly.pdbx_seq_one_letter_code
_entity_poly.pdbx_strand_id
1 'polypeptide(L)'
;VRRELTAGEGAASARGALVVLAGLLLLGACGKARQENTRATTGETPPSILLVTLDTTRADAIGPEARGVETPAFDALAGRGRRYRQAYATCPETLPSHTSMMTGLYPAEHGIHENGRHLAGDRPVLAESLHTAGYATAAFVSSFTLARRFGLARGFDLYDDEPSAGREERTSWETTDRALAFLRREARRPLFLWVHYYDPHAPYEPPEPFRTRYAKAPYLGEVAAMDEQLGRLVEAFERQVPGPVAIVVVGDHGEGLGEHGESQHGKLLYQATMHVPLLLVGPGVAPGVSDTPVSNRRVFSTILDWAGLGARDSLRGSEKEVVLGEAMKPYLAYGWQPQVMAVEGPHKAILAGRVELFDVVADPGETRDLAGTAKVPPALETAVRGYPVPPLVPPRAGDLLGKEERSKLASLGYVTGGATPVARKDAPRPADMSRLFPVLDEASDLFVRGEYARVIPLLERILAADPGNLDAALRLATAQSSLGHEKRALAAFAKARALAPHSPDVRTYLALHYARGREWRRAVPLLEGVLAEEPDRLPALEALAVVREREGRIGEAVTLRRKIYALRKAAPEELVRLGQMEMSLEQTTSAIDSFEE
;
A
#
# COMPACT_ATOMS: atom_id res chain seq x y z
N VAL A 1 -49.35 -12.03 -43.74
CA VAL A 1 -50.39 -11.17 -44.26
C VAL A 1 -49.79 -9.77 -44.29
N ARG A 2 -49.21 -9.35 -45.37
CA ARG A 2 -49.58 -8.46 -46.50
C ARG A 2 -50.49 -7.31 -46.03
N ARG A 3 -50.29 -6.03 -46.31
CA ARG A 3 -49.97 -5.24 -47.54
C ARG A 3 -49.73 -3.79 -47.13
N GLU A 4 -48.75 -3.12 -47.67
CA GLU A 4 -48.69 -2.33 -48.94
C GLU A 4 -49.37 -0.95 -48.88
N LEU A 5 -48.47 0.04 -49.10
CA LEU A 5 -48.50 1.11 -50.10
C LEU A 5 -49.63 2.18 -49.97
N THR A 6 -49.29 3.48 -50.00
CA THR A 6 -49.08 4.19 -51.25
C THR A 6 -48.59 5.64 -51.01
N ALA A 7 -47.87 6.12 -52.01
CA ALA A 7 -47.31 7.42 -52.23
C ALA A 7 -48.39 8.50 -52.58
N GLY A 8 -47.98 9.73 -52.46
CA GLY A 8 -48.75 10.92 -52.96
C GLY A 8 -47.84 12.12 -53.09
N GLU A 9 -47.43 12.38 -54.31
CA GLU A 9 -46.74 13.58 -54.78
C GLU A 9 -47.60 14.81 -54.72
N GLY A 10 -46.93 15.98 -54.65
CA GLY A 10 -47.65 17.26 -54.87
C GLY A 10 -46.72 18.47 -54.86
N ALA A 11 -46.32 18.89 -56.01
CA ALA A 11 -45.33 19.86 -56.39
C ALA A 11 -45.78 21.36 -56.32
N ALA A 12 -44.76 22.22 -56.35
CA ALA A 12 -44.61 23.54 -56.96
C ALA A 12 -45.24 24.73 -56.20
N SER A 13 -44.61 25.84 -56.01
CA SER A 13 -43.88 26.80 -56.84
C SER A 13 -43.45 28.01 -55.98
N ALA A 14 -42.29 28.47 -56.05
CA ALA A 14 -41.64 29.50 -56.80
C ALA A 14 -42.01 30.96 -56.48
N ARG A 15 -40.96 31.75 -56.38
CA ARG A 15 -40.78 33.22 -56.43
C ARG A 15 -40.72 33.88 -55.05
N GLY A 16 -39.74 34.67 -54.71
CA GLY A 16 -38.58 35.27 -55.38
C GLY A 16 -38.25 36.51 -54.61
N ALA A 17 -37.07 36.85 -54.44
CA ALA A 17 -36.42 38.13 -54.47
C ALA A 17 -35.17 38.22 -53.66
N LEU A 18 -34.17 38.29 -54.33
CA LEU A 18 -32.84 38.91 -54.30
C LEU A 18 -32.76 40.17 -53.42
N VAL A 19 -31.87 40.26 -52.44
CA VAL A 19 -31.05 41.42 -52.09
C VAL A 19 -29.62 40.98 -51.75
N VAL A 20 -28.76 41.75 -52.33
CA VAL A 20 -27.36 41.56 -52.60
C VAL A 20 -26.46 42.02 -51.45
N LEU A 21 -25.34 41.30 -51.28
CA LEU A 21 -23.98 41.72 -50.87
C LEU A 21 -23.75 42.42 -49.53
N ALA A 22 -22.96 41.74 -48.68
CA ALA A 22 -21.66 42.24 -48.29
C ALA A 22 -20.87 41.09 -47.63
N GLY A 23 -19.79 40.70 -48.28
CA GLY A 23 -18.88 39.66 -47.78
C GLY A 23 -18.00 40.14 -46.64
N LEU A 24 -17.64 39.22 -45.82
CA LEU A 24 -16.36 39.24 -45.10
C LEU A 24 -16.00 37.82 -44.74
N LEU A 25 -14.92 37.36 -45.34
CA LEU A 25 -14.17 36.18 -45.00
C LEU A 25 -13.77 36.22 -43.51
N LEU A 26 -14.23 35.27 -42.73
CA LEU A 26 -13.57 34.92 -41.49
C LEU A 26 -13.24 33.42 -41.53
N LEU A 27 -11.98 33.14 -41.83
CA LEU A 27 -11.33 31.87 -41.64
C LEU A 27 -11.49 31.45 -40.18
N GLY A 28 -12.22 30.39 -39.94
CA GLY A 28 -12.31 29.73 -38.65
C GLY A 28 -11.02 29.04 -38.30
N ALA A 29 -10.20 29.68 -37.49
CA ALA A 29 -9.16 29.01 -36.75
C ALA A 29 -9.80 28.23 -35.61
N CYS A 30 -9.74 26.89 -35.66
CA CYS A 30 -9.94 26.02 -34.51
C CYS A 30 -8.83 26.30 -33.49
N GLY A 31 -9.02 27.33 -32.69
CA GLY A 31 -8.25 27.53 -31.46
C GLY A 31 -8.75 26.55 -30.40
N LYS A 32 -7.94 25.54 -30.05
CA LYS A 32 -8.10 24.85 -28.80
C LYS A 32 -8.11 25.89 -27.69
N ALA A 33 -9.26 26.08 -27.06
CA ALA A 33 -9.36 26.84 -25.83
C ALA A 33 -8.47 26.18 -24.79
N ARG A 34 -7.29 26.76 -24.59
CA ARG A 34 -6.46 26.54 -23.45
C ARG A 34 -7.31 27.03 -22.27
N GLN A 35 -7.80 26.10 -21.45
CA GLN A 35 -8.37 26.46 -20.16
C GLN A 35 -7.23 27.13 -19.36
N GLU A 36 -7.20 28.44 -19.41
CA GLU A 36 -6.46 29.22 -18.42
C GLU A 36 -7.14 28.95 -17.08
N ASN A 37 -6.45 28.17 -16.25
CA ASN A 37 -6.75 28.03 -14.84
C ASN A 37 -6.67 29.46 -14.26
N THR A 38 -7.82 30.12 -14.10
CA THR A 38 -7.93 31.37 -13.37
C THR A 38 -7.52 31.08 -11.93
N ARG A 39 -6.24 31.31 -11.66
CA ARG A 39 -5.70 31.48 -10.32
C ARG A 39 -6.57 32.52 -9.63
N ALA A 40 -7.36 32.14 -8.64
CA ALA A 40 -7.98 33.08 -7.73
C ALA A 40 -6.85 33.81 -7.03
N THR A 41 -6.49 34.98 -7.52
CA THR A 41 -5.51 35.87 -6.93
C THR A 41 -6.09 36.51 -5.67
N THR A 42 -6.14 35.76 -4.58
CA THR A 42 -5.92 36.37 -3.27
C THR A 42 -4.42 36.65 -3.26
N GLY A 43 -4.01 37.92 -3.11
CA GLY A 43 -2.60 38.35 -3.18
C GLY A 43 -1.70 37.81 -2.08
N GLU A 44 -2.01 36.66 -1.51
CA GLU A 44 -1.25 35.97 -0.48
C GLU A 44 -0.29 34.96 -1.12
N THR A 45 0.97 35.06 -0.74
CA THR A 45 1.99 34.07 -1.12
C THR A 45 1.59 32.70 -0.57
N PRO A 46 1.54 31.65 -1.39
CA PRO A 46 1.18 30.31 -0.90
C PRO A 46 2.20 29.86 0.17
N PRO A 47 1.74 29.18 1.24
CA PRO A 47 2.65 28.73 2.31
C PRO A 47 3.59 27.64 1.82
N SER A 48 4.78 27.58 2.40
CA SER A 48 5.57 26.34 2.35
C SER A 48 4.95 25.31 3.27
N ILE A 49 4.99 24.04 2.89
CA ILE A 49 4.22 22.98 3.52
C ILE A 49 5.16 21.88 4.02
N LEU A 50 5.07 21.57 5.32
CA LEU A 50 5.70 20.42 5.94
C LEU A 50 4.64 19.36 6.22
N LEU A 51 4.79 18.19 5.62
CA LEU A 51 4.04 16.98 5.95
C LEU A 51 4.94 16.04 6.73
N VAL A 52 4.57 15.72 7.97
CA VAL A 52 5.23 14.68 8.77
C VAL A 52 4.26 13.51 8.92
N THR A 53 4.65 12.33 8.43
CA THR A 53 3.90 11.09 8.62
C THR A 53 4.59 10.21 9.64
N LEU A 54 3.81 9.70 10.60
CA LEU A 54 4.25 8.92 11.74
C LEU A 54 3.78 7.48 11.56
N ASP A 55 4.72 6.56 11.30
CA ASP A 55 4.43 5.14 11.11
C ASP A 55 3.93 4.52 12.43
N THR A 56 2.99 3.61 12.36
CA THR A 56 2.45 2.84 13.49
C THR A 56 2.09 3.65 14.74
N THR A 57 1.86 4.96 14.60
CA THR A 57 1.61 5.84 15.75
C THR A 57 0.12 5.88 16.10
N ARG A 58 -0.23 5.35 17.27
CA ARG A 58 -1.59 5.35 17.81
C ARG A 58 -2.02 6.74 18.27
N ALA A 59 -3.29 7.07 18.08
CA ALA A 59 -3.83 8.35 18.55
C ALA A 59 -3.82 8.50 20.09
N ASP A 60 -3.88 7.40 20.84
CA ASP A 60 -3.85 7.39 22.31
C ASP A 60 -2.41 7.39 22.89
N ALA A 61 -1.39 7.31 22.03
CA ALA A 61 0.02 7.28 22.43
C ALA A 61 0.74 8.64 22.25
N ILE A 62 0.09 9.66 21.67
CA ILE A 62 0.70 10.95 21.40
C ILE A 62 -0.30 12.08 21.67
N GLY A 63 0.19 13.22 22.16
CA GLY A 63 -0.63 14.41 22.39
C GLY A 63 -1.18 14.55 23.81
N PRO A 64 -1.96 15.62 24.08
CA PRO A 64 -2.34 16.01 25.44
C PRO A 64 -3.16 14.97 26.23
N GLU A 65 -3.84 14.04 25.55
CA GLU A 65 -4.59 12.96 26.21
C GLU A 65 -3.79 11.66 26.33
N ALA A 66 -2.59 11.57 25.76
CA ALA A 66 -1.74 10.39 25.87
C ALA A 66 -1.36 10.09 27.32
N ARG A 67 -1.31 8.80 27.65
CA ARG A 67 -1.01 8.39 29.02
C ARG A 67 0.29 7.60 29.06
N GLY A 68 1.12 7.89 30.05
CA GLY A 68 2.38 7.16 30.27
C GLY A 68 3.51 7.56 29.32
N VAL A 69 3.33 8.63 28.54
CA VAL A 69 4.32 9.21 27.62
C VAL A 69 4.24 10.73 27.66
N GLU A 70 5.34 11.40 27.40
CA GLU A 70 5.42 12.84 27.22
C GLU A 70 5.80 13.13 25.76
N THR A 71 5.00 14.01 25.12
CA THR A 71 5.16 14.39 23.71
C THR A 71 5.11 15.91 23.53
N PRO A 72 6.08 16.64 24.11
CA PRO A 72 6.04 18.09 24.21
C PRO A 72 6.04 18.82 22.87
N ALA A 73 6.64 18.24 21.82
CA ALA A 73 6.65 18.86 20.50
C ALA A 73 5.25 18.79 19.85
N PHE A 74 4.61 17.63 19.89
CA PHE A 74 3.24 17.48 19.40
C PHE A 74 2.27 18.33 20.23
N ASP A 75 2.43 18.38 21.55
CA ASP A 75 1.59 19.19 22.46
C ASP A 75 1.70 20.68 22.14
N ALA A 76 2.90 21.18 21.89
CA ALA A 76 3.12 22.57 21.48
C ALA A 76 2.44 22.90 20.14
N LEU A 77 2.49 22.00 19.18
CA LEU A 77 1.76 22.13 17.92
C LEU A 77 0.24 22.09 18.13
N ALA A 78 -0.25 21.14 18.96
CA ALA A 78 -1.65 21.02 19.31
C ALA A 78 -2.23 22.27 19.98
N GLY A 79 -1.42 22.96 20.80
CA GLY A 79 -1.80 24.22 21.46
C GLY A 79 -2.02 25.39 20.49
N ARG A 80 -1.46 25.35 19.27
CA ARG A 80 -1.56 26.41 18.26
C ARG A 80 -2.20 25.97 16.95
N GLY A 81 -2.59 24.71 16.85
CA GLY A 81 -3.18 24.10 15.66
C GLY A 81 -4.57 23.55 15.90
N ARG A 82 -5.11 22.90 14.88
CA ARG A 82 -6.36 22.16 14.95
C ARG A 82 -6.06 20.67 15.01
N ARG A 83 -6.44 20.04 16.11
CA ARG A 83 -6.27 18.61 16.35
C ARG A 83 -7.59 17.86 16.12
N TYR A 84 -7.52 16.70 15.49
CA TYR A 84 -8.65 15.83 15.23
C TYR A 84 -8.56 14.62 16.17
N ARG A 85 -9.49 14.50 17.12
CA ARG A 85 -9.51 13.41 18.08
C ARG A 85 -10.08 12.10 17.50
N GLN A 86 -10.72 12.17 16.34
CA GLN A 86 -11.23 11.02 15.61
C GLN A 86 -10.73 11.02 14.16
N ALA A 87 -9.42 10.90 13.99
CA ALA A 87 -8.83 10.71 12.68
C ALA A 87 -8.52 9.22 12.45
N TYR A 88 -8.79 8.76 11.24
CA TYR A 88 -8.67 7.35 10.89
C TYR A 88 -7.82 7.14 9.66
N ALA A 89 -7.00 6.07 9.70
CA ALA A 89 -6.31 5.53 8.54
C ALA A 89 -7.30 4.90 7.55
N THR A 90 -6.92 4.83 6.28
CA THR A 90 -7.68 4.11 5.26
C THR A 90 -7.34 2.62 5.19
N CYS A 91 -6.18 2.25 5.72
CA CYS A 91 -5.67 0.88 5.77
C CYS A 91 -4.64 0.77 6.90
N PRO A 92 -4.56 -0.36 7.63
CA PRO A 92 -3.57 -0.55 8.69
C PRO A 92 -2.23 -1.04 8.13
N GLU A 93 -1.79 -0.53 6.98
CA GLU A 93 -0.49 -0.80 6.36
C GLU A 93 0.09 0.45 5.72
N THR A 94 1.41 0.58 5.78
CA THR A 94 2.18 1.78 5.43
C THR A 94 1.92 2.28 4.00
N LEU A 95 2.18 1.44 2.99
CA LEU A 95 2.08 1.88 1.58
C LEU A 95 0.64 2.21 1.16
N PRO A 96 -0.40 1.41 1.45
CA PRO A 96 -1.78 1.75 1.11
C PRO A 96 -2.25 3.05 1.77
N SER A 97 -1.96 3.24 3.05
CA SER A 97 -2.35 4.44 3.78
C SER A 97 -1.64 5.70 3.25
N HIS A 98 -0.32 5.62 3.02
CA HIS A 98 0.42 6.73 2.38
C HIS A 98 -0.07 7.00 0.96
N THR A 99 -0.39 5.95 0.19
CA THR A 99 -0.98 6.13 -1.15
C THR A 99 -2.28 6.91 -1.06
N SER A 100 -3.13 6.63 -0.07
CA SER A 100 -4.36 7.41 0.17
C SER A 100 -4.06 8.86 0.52
N MET A 101 -3.09 9.14 1.39
CA MET A 101 -2.68 10.50 1.72
C MET A 101 -2.04 11.24 0.53
N MET A 102 -1.37 10.54 -0.38
CA MET A 102 -0.70 11.14 -1.53
C MET A 102 -1.58 11.25 -2.78
N THR A 103 -2.76 10.61 -2.82
CA THR A 103 -3.69 10.65 -3.96
C THR A 103 -5.07 11.20 -3.61
N GLY A 104 -5.44 11.26 -2.33
CA GLY A 104 -6.78 11.60 -1.87
C GLY A 104 -7.83 10.49 -2.07
N LEU A 105 -7.41 9.31 -2.54
CA LEU A 105 -8.26 8.18 -2.90
C LEU A 105 -8.27 7.12 -1.79
N TYR A 106 -9.32 6.32 -1.74
CA TYR A 106 -9.34 5.09 -0.93
C TYR A 106 -8.59 3.95 -1.63
N PRO A 107 -8.13 2.91 -0.89
CA PRO A 107 -7.45 1.76 -1.47
C PRO A 107 -8.20 1.09 -2.63
N ALA A 108 -9.53 0.98 -2.55
CA ALA A 108 -10.37 0.47 -3.63
C ALA A 108 -10.29 1.30 -4.94
N GLU A 109 -9.90 2.58 -4.85
CA GLU A 109 -9.81 3.50 -5.99
C GLU A 109 -8.39 3.56 -6.56
N HIS A 110 -7.35 3.59 -5.71
CA HIS A 110 -5.96 3.63 -6.17
C HIS A 110 -5.37 2.23 -6.39
N GLY A 111 -6.01 1.16 -5.90
CA GLY A 111 -5.66 -0.24 -6.18
C GLY A 111 -4.48 -0.79 -5.37
N ILE A 112 -4.01 -0.08 -4.34
CA ILE A 112 -2.97 -0.55 -3.42
C ILE A 112 -3.64 -0.99 -2.12
N HIS A 113 -3.67 -2.32 -1.87
CA HIS A 113 -4.39 -2.94 -0.76
C HIS A 113 -3.46 -3.55 0.30
N GLU A 114 -2.17 -3.65 0.00
CA GLU A 114 -1.13 -4.20 0.88
C GLU A 114 0.24 -3.64 0.52
N ASN A 115 1.22 -3.76 1.40
CA ASN A 115 2.60 -3.37 1.14
C ASN A 115 3.23 -4.17 -0.02
N GLY A 116 4.24 -3.58 -0.67
CA GLY A 116 4.96 -4.24 -1.76
C GLY A 116 4.26 -4.20 -3.13
N ARG A 117 3.20 -3.43 -3.28
CA ARG A 117 2.51 -3.17 -4.55
C ARG A 117 3.04 -1.91 -5.22
N HIS A 118 2.81 -1.76 -6.52
CA HIS A 118 3.23 -0.59 -7.28
C HIS A 118 2.03 0.28 -7.68
N LEU A 119 2.09 1.58 -7.35
CA LEU A 119 1.07 2.54 -7.75
C LEU A 119 1.14 2.81 -9.25
N ALA A 120 0.06 2.53 -9.98
CA ALA A 120 -0.03 2.77 -11.42
C ALA A 120 0.20 4.25 -11.78
N GLY A 121 0.86 4.48 -12.91
CA GLY A 121 1.26 5.82 -13.35
C GLY A 121 0.11 6.72 -13.83
N ASP A 122 -1.10 6.20 -13.97
CA ASP A 122 -2.31 6.95 -14.37
C ASP A 122 -2.99 7.71 -13.20
N ARG A 123 -2.51 7.51 -11.96
CA ARG A 123 -3.02 8.20 -10.77
C ARG A 123 -2.09 9.38 -10.42
N PRO A 124 -2.61 10.62 -10.41
CA PRO A 124 -1.80 11.77 -10.00
C PRO A 124 -1.47 11.66 -8.51
N VAL A 125 -0.23 11.99 -8.14
CA VAL A 125 0.20 12.09 -6.76
C VAL A 125 0.41 13.55 -6.35
N LEU A 126 0.33 13.80 -5.05
CA LEU A 126 0.36 15.14 -4.46
C LEU A 126 1.57 15.97 -4.95
N ALA A 127 2.76 15.38 -4.95
CA ALA A 127 3.97 16.07 -5.36
C ALA A 127 3.98 16.47 -6.84
N GLU A 128 3.37 15.70 -7.74
CA GLU A 128 3.21 16.09 -9.16
C GLU A 128 2.37 17.36 -9.30
N SER A 129 1.27 17.45 -8.54
CA SER A 129 0.40 18.62 -8.53
C SER A 129 1.11 19.86 -7.99
N LEU A 130 1.84 19.71 -6.90
CA LEU A 130 2.58 20.79 -6.25
C LEU A 130 3.78 21.24 -7.09
N HIS A 131 4.54 20.31 -7.66
CA HIS A 131 5.64 20.62 -8.59
C HIS A 131 5.14 21.42 -9.80
N THR A 132 4.01 21.00 -10.39
CA THR A 132 3.36 21.74 -11.49
C THR A 132 2.92 23.14 -11.07
N ALA A 133 2.54 23.32 -9.80
CA ALA A 133 2.19 24.62 -9.23
C ALA A 133 3.40 25.49 -8.85
N GLY A 134 4.63 24.99 -9.07
CA GLY A 134 5.89 25.74 -8.85
C GLY A 134 6.48 25.58 -7.45
N TYR A 135 6.05 24.58 -6.69
CA TYR A 135 6.73 24.20 -5.44
C TYR A 135 8.04 23.47 -5.75
N ALA A 136 9.08 23.77 -4.99
CA ALA A 136 10.16 22.81 -4.80
C ALA A 136 9.65 21.64 -3.95
N THR A 137 10.04 20.42 -4.28
CA THR A 137 9.45 19.22 -3.66
C THR A 137 10.54 18.28 -3.16
N ALA A 138 10.53 17.94 -1.88
CA ALA A 138 11.50 17.03 -1.28
C ALA A 138 10.81 16.03 -0.35
N ALA A 139 11.31 14.80 -0.32
CA ALA A 139 10.87 13.74 0.58
C ALA A 139 12.05 13.02 1.23
N PHE A 140 11.90 12.68 2.50
CA PHE A 140 12.82 11.85 3.28
C PHE A 140 12.00 10.74 3.93
N VAL A 141 12.12 9.51 3.40
CA VAL A 141 11.33 8.36 3.88
C VAL A 141 12.21 7.35 4.59
N SER A 142 11.72 6.80 5.68
CA SER A 142 12.49 5.98 6.61
C SER A 142 12.34 4.48 6.37
N SER A 143 11.40 4.05 5.51
CA SER A 143 11.08 2.63 5.32
C SER A 143 11.19 2.18 3.88
N PHE A 144 11.69 0.96 3.66
CA PHE A 144 11.71 0.32 2.34
C PHE A 144 10.31 0.21 1.71
N THR A 145 9.24 0.10 2.51
CA THR A 145 7.86 0.05 2.01
C THR A 145 7.45 1.30 1.24
N LEU A 146 8.14 2.41 1.44
CA LEU A 146 7.93 3.69 0.73
C LEU A 146 9.03 3.98 -0.31
N ALA A 147 9.89 3.01 -0.64
CA ALA A 147 10.92 3.19 -1.64
C ALA A 147 10.32 3.65 -2.99
N ARG A 148 11.09 4.47 -3.74
CA ARG A 148 10.68 5.08 -5.03
C ARG A 148 10.08 4.10 -6.03
N ARG A 149 10.50 2.84 -5.97
CA ARG A 149 9.98 1.79 -6.85
C ARG A 149 8.49 1.53 -6.69
N PHE A 150 7.89 1.88 -5.54
CA PHE A 150 6.45 1.67 -5.29
C PHE A 150 5.57 2.82 -5.80
N GLY A 151 6.17 3.88 -6.40
CA GLY A 151 5.47 4.85 -7.22
C GLY A 151 5.12 6.18 -6.55
N LEU A 152 5.40 6.38 -5.26
CA LEU A 152 5.13 7.63 -4.54
C LEU A 152 6.16 8.74 -4.79
N ALA A 153 7.33 8.42 -5.37
CA ALA A 153 8.41 9.38 -5.63
C ALA A 153 8.13 10.34 -6.80
N ARG A 154 7.07 10.12 -7.56
CA ARG A 154 6.72 10.94 -8.71
C ARG A 154 6.43 12.38 -8.31
N GLY A 155 7.01 13.34 -9.04
CA GLY A 155 6.84 14.77 -8.80
C GLY A 155 7.72 15.35 -7.69
N PHE A 156 8.57 14.55 -7.04
CA PHE A 156 9.59 15.06 -6.13
C PHE A 156 10.90 15.40 -6.88
N ASP A 157 11.44 16.59 -6.62
CA ASP A 157 12.78 17.00 -7.08
C ASP A 157 13.88 16.19 -6.36
N LEU A 158 13.66 15.91 -5.07
CA LEU A 158 14.49 15.06 -4.23
C LEU A 158 13.62 14.01 -3.51
N TYR A 159 13.96 12.76 -3.67
CA TYR A 159 13.34 11.65 -2.92
C TYR A 159 14.43 10.81 -2.28
N ASP A 160 14.67 11.00 -0.98
CA ASP A 160 15.69 10.28 -0.22
C ASP A 160 15.05 9.04 0.44
N ASP A 161 15.23 7.90 -0.19
CA ASP A 161 14.77 6.57 0.23
C ASP A 161 15.93 5.61 0.48
N GLU A 162 17.17 6.10 0.58
CA GLU A 162 18.34 5.27 0.86
C GLU A 162 18.33 4.81 2.32
N PRO A 163 18.33 3.49 2.58
CA PRO A 163 18.34 2.98 3.94
C PRO A 163 19.67 3.27 4.65
N SER A 164 19.70 3.09 5.95
CA SER A 164 20.95 3.11 6.72
C SER A 164 21.78 1.87 6.42
N ALA A 165 23.11 1.99 6.51
CA ALA A 165 24.00 0.87 6.23
C ALA A 165 23.65 -0.38 7.08
N GLY A 166 23.35 -1.48 6.40
CA GLY A 166 23.01 -2.76 7.04
C GLY A 166 21.59 -2.89 7.60
N ARG A 167 20.70 -1.92 7.32
CA ARG A 167 19.28 -1.94 7.70
C ARG A 167 18.40 -1.60 6.50
N GLU A 168 17.11 -1.91 6.59
CA GLU A 168 16.12 -1.59 5.56
C GLU A 168 15.28 -0.36 5.92
N GLU A 169 15.51 0.18 7.10
CA GLU A 169 14.84 1.36 7.66
C GLU A 169 15.85 2.34 8.26
N ARG A 170 15.39 3.56 8.49
CA ARG A 170 16.12 4.62 9.20
C ARG A 170 15.36 5.01 10.45
N THR A 171 16.09 5.38 11.48
CA THR A 171 15.48 6.02 12.66
C THR A 171 14.94 7.42 12.34
N SER A 172 13.99 7.91 13.13
CA SER A 172 13.52 9.30 13.08
C SER A 172 14.68 10.30 13.21
N TRP A 173 15.70 9.96 14.00
CA TRP A 173 16.92 10.76 14.16
C TRP A 173 17.69 10.92 12.84
N GLU A 174 18.03 9.82 12.19
CA GLU A 174 18.78 9.84 10.93
C GLU A 174 18.01 10.57 9.84
N THR A 175 16.70 10.37 9.78
CA THR A 175 15.81 11.01 8.80
C THR A 175 15.73 12.51 9.05
N THR A 176 15.60 12.94 10.32
CA THR A 176 15.62 14.34 10.70
C THR A 176 16.94 15.01 10.31
N ASP A 177 18.08 14.39 10.62
CA ASP A 177 19.39 14.98 10.30
C ASP A 177 19.57 15.19 8.78
N ARG A 178 19.09 14.27 7.93
CA ARG A 178 19.10 14.44 6.47
C ARG A 178 18.17 15.58 6.02
N ALA A 179 16.95 15.64 6.55
CA ALA A 179 16.01 16.74 6.26
C ALA A 179 16.57 18.10 6.70
N LEU A 180 17.20 18.18 7.88
CA LEU A 180 17.86 19.39 8.36
C LEU A 180 19.06 19.80 7.49
N ALA A 181 19.84 18.86 7.00
CA ALA A 181 20.93 19.14 6.09
C ALA A 181 20.42 19.71 4.76
N PHE A 182 19.32 19.17 4.23
CA PHE A 182 18.64 19.71 3.04
C PHE A 182 18.13 21.13 3.29
N LEU A 183 17.40 21.37 4.37
CA LEU A 183 16.85 22.70 4.70
C LEU A 183 17.94 23.78 4.78
N ARG A 184 19.13 23.47 5.33
CA ARG A 184 20.26 24.41 5.42
C ARG A 184 20.86 24.78 4.05
N ARG A 185 20.74 23.91 3.05
CA ARG A 185 21.48 24.05 1.78
C ARG A 185 20.59 24.47 0.61
N GLU A 186 19.36 23.99 0.57
CA GLU A 186 18.55 24.00 -0.65
C GLU A 186 17.11 24.49 -0.47
N ALA A 187 16.74 25.01 0.72
CA ALA A 187 15.37 25.46 0.96
C ALA A 187 14.95 26.56 -0.04
N ARG A 188 14.14 26.21 -1.01
CA ARG A 188 13.53 27.12 -1.99
C ARG A 188 12.06 27.36 -1.63
N ARG A 189 11.44 28.38 -2.18
CA ARG A 189 10.06 28.75 -1.86
C ARG A 189 9.20 28.85 -3.13
N PRO A 190 7.94 28.46 -3.03
CA PRO A 190 7.34 27.66 -1.95
C PRO A 190 7.93 26.25 -1.92
N LEU A 191 8.04 25.65 -0.73
CA LEU A 191 8.57 24.30 -0.52
C LEU A 191 7.47 23.36 -0.04
N PHE A 192 7.40 22.17 -0.62
CA PHE A 192 6.72 21.02 -0.06
C PHE A 192 7.77 20.01 0.43
N LEU A 193 7.80 19.78 1.73
CA LEU A 193 8.69 18.83 2.37
C LEU A 193 7.87 17.73 3.05
N TRP A 194 8.06 16.49 2.61
CA TRP A 194 7.52 15.31 3.27
C TRP A 194 8.61 14.58 4.04
N VAL A 195 8.38 14.35 5.34
CA VAL A 195 9.27 13.57 6.21
C VAL A 195 8.44 12.43 6.81
N HIS A 196 8.90 11.21 6.62
CA HIS A 196 8.30 10.01 7.17
C HIS A 196 9.18 9.44 8.27
N TYR A 197 8.65 9.25 9.45
CA TYR A 197 9.30 8.60 10.59
C TYR A 197 8.80 7.16 10.72
N TYR A 198 9.75 6.22 10.77
CA TYR A 198 9.47 4.80 10.95
C TYR A 198 9.19 4.42 12.41
N ASP A 199 9.88 5.10 13.36
CA ASP A 199 9.56 4.94 14.78
C ASP A 199 8.15 5.51 15.09
N PRO A 200 7.36 4.84 15.95
CA PRO A 200 7.59 3.60 16.69
C PRO A 200 7.15 2.37 15.87
N HIS A 201 8.07 1.50 15.50
CA HIS A 201 7.76 0.27 14.76
C HIS A 201 8.54 -0.91 15.35
N ALA A 202 7.89 -2.08 15.44
CA ALA A 202 8.54 -3.28 15.97
C ALA A 202 9.77 -3.70 15.13
N PRO A 203 10.88 -4.19 15.78
CA PRO A 203 11.06 -4.31 17.23
C PRO A 203 11.31 -2.96 17.90
N TYR A 204 10.70 -2.74 19.07
CA TYR A 204 10.79 -1.45 19.77
C TYR A 204 12.11 -1.33 20.52
N GLU A 205 13.02 -0.54 20.00
CA GLU A 205 14.37 -0.33 20.53
C GLU A 205 14.68 1.17 20.71
N PRO A 206 13.97 1.88 21.61
CA PRO A 206 14.16 3.32 21.79
C PRO A 206 15.60 3.65 22.18
N PRO A 207 16.16 4.77 21.71
CA PRO A 207 17.49 5.22 22.11
C PRO A 207 17.51 5.70 23.57
N GLU A 208 18.71 5.83 24.17
CA GLU A 208 18.83 6.53 25.45
C GLU A 208 18.60 8.05 25.29
N PRO A 209 17.96 8.71 26.26
CA PRO A 209 17.54 8.20 27.58
C PRO A 209 16.17 7.51 27.60
N PHE A 210 15.47 7.42 26.47
CA PHE A 210 14.10 6.89 26.37
C PHE A 210 14.04 5.40 26.69
N ARG A 211 15.06 4.63 26.32
CA ARG A 211 15.16 3.20 26.66
C ARG A 211 15.08 2.95 28.15
N THR A 212 15.86 3.71 28.93
CA THR A 212 15.84 3.60 30.40
C THR A 212 14.53 4.10 30.98
N ARG A 213 14.04 5.26 30.50
CA ARG A 213 12.82 5.90 31.01
C ARG A 213 11.56 5.07 30.74
N TYR A 214 11.48 4.44 29.59
CA TYR A 214 10.33 3.65 29.15
C TYR A 214 10.63 2.14 29.08
N ALA A 215 11.49 1.60 29.93
CA ALA A 215 11.91 0.19 29.90
C ALA A 215 10.76 -0.83 29.97
N LYS A 216 9.61 -0.46 30.55
CA LYS A 216 8.41 -1.30 30.62
C LYS A 216 7.41 -1.09 29.47
N ALA A 217 7.61 -0.07 28.65
CA ALA A 217 6.75 0.31 27.55
C ALA A 217 7.61 0.85 26.39
N PRO A 218 8.44 0.00 25.75
CA PRO A 218 9.42 0.45 24.76
C PRO A 218 8.77 1.13 23.55
N TYR A 219 7.56 0.73 23.15
CA TYR A 219 6.77 1.44 22.14
C TYR A 219 6.58 2.94 22.51
N LEU A 220 6.17 3.24 23.73
CA LEU A 220 6.03 4.64 24.20
C LEU A 220 7.39 5.35 24.29
N GLY A 221 8.47 4.59 24.50
CA GLY A 221 9.83 5.13 24.46
C GLY A 221 10.22 5.62 23.07
N GLU A 222 9.84 4.89 22.03
CA GLU A 222 10.04 5.32 20.64
C GLU A 222 9.14 6.49 20.25
N VAL A 223 7.88 6.51 20.69
CA VAL A 223 7.00 7.66 20.51
C VAL A 223 7.62 8.94 21.09
N ALA A 224 8.15 8.87 22.32
CA ALA A 224 8.79 10.01 22.96
C ALA A 224 10.09 10.45 22.26
N ALA A 225 10.88 9.49 21.78
CA ALA A 225 12.11 9.78 21.01
C ALA A 225 11.78 10.40 19.64
N MET A 226 10.76 9.92 18.96
CA MET A 226 10.27 10.46 17.70
C MET A 226 9.69 11.86 17.87
N ASP A 227 8.95 12.12 18.95
CA ASP A 227 8.44 13.46 19.26
C ASP A 227 9.56 14.51 19.44
N GLU A 228 10.69 14.13 20.06
CA GLU A 228 11.88 15.00 20.12
C GLU A 228 12.36 15.36 18.70
N GLN A 229 12.37 14.40 17.76
CA GLN A 229 12.78 14.66 16.39
C GLN A 229 11.77 15.53 15.64
N LEU A 230 10.47 15.35 15.89
CA LEU A 230 9.41 16.23 15.39
C LEU A 230 9.67 17.67 15.80
N GLY A 231 10.00 17.90 17.06
CA GLY A 231 10.32 19.24 17.56
C GLY A 231 11.51 19.88 16.84
N ARG A 232 12.61 19.14 16.68
CA ARG A 232 13.80 19.57 15.94
C ARG A 232 13.49 19.95 14.49
N LEU A 233 12.69 19.13 13.82
CA LEU A 233 12.32 19.34 12.43
C LEU A 233 11.44 20.57 12.25
N VAL A 234 10.41 20.71 13.08
CA VAL A 234 9.46 21.84 13.03
C VAL A 234 10.18 23.16 13.30
N GLU A 235 10.98 23.22 14.35
CA GLU A 235 11.77 24.43 14.67
C GLU A 235 12.68 24.83 13.51
N ALA A 236 13.36 23.87 12.91
CA ALA A 236 14.26 24.15 11.79
C ALA A 236 13.48 24.59 10.54
N PHE A 237 12.34 23.98 10.24
CA PHE A 237 11.50 24.34 9.11
C PHE A 237 10.98 25.77 9.24
N GLU A 238 10.41 26.13 10.38
CA GLU A 238 9.90 27.48 10.65
C GLU A 238 10.98 28.55 10.62
N ARG A 239 12.20 28.22 11.08
CA ARG A 239 13.33 29.15 11.09
C ARG A 239 13.97 29.36 9.73
N GLN A 240 14.08 28.29 8.92
CA GLN A 240 14.86 28.33 7.68
C GLN A 240 14.00 28.60 6.44
N VAL A 241 12.69 28.37 6.54
CA VAL A 241 11.75 28.62 5.45
C VAL A 241 10.94 29.90 5.79
N PRO A 242 11.41 31.08 5.34
CA PRO A 242 10.79 32.37 5.71
C PRO A 242 9.41 32.54 5.05
N GLY A 243 8.45 33.17 5.72
CA GLY A 243 7.06 33.50 5.30
C GLY A 243 6.02 32.49 5.81
N PRO A 244 4.81 32.46 5.24
CA PRO A 244 3.77 31.59 5.75
C PRO A 244 4.17 30.13 5.61
N VAL A 245 3.94 29.35 6.68
CA VAL A 245 4.15 27.90 6.70
C VAL A 245 2.86 27.17 7.07
N ALA A 246 2.68 25.98 6.53
CA ALA A 246 1.65 25.05 6.93
C ALA A 246 2.31 23.74 7.35
N ILE A 247 1.82 23.13 8.42
CA ILE A 247 2.36 21.90 8.98
C ILE A 247 1.22 20.90 9.14
N VAL A 248 1.42 19.69 8.66
CA VAL A 248 0.56 18.53 8.89
C VAL A 248 1.38 17.49 9.62
N VAL A 249 0.87 17.00 10.75
CA VAL A 249 1.39 15.83 11.44
C VAL A 249 0.28 14.79 11.48
N VAL A 250 0.54 13.59 10.96
CA VAL A 250 -0.49 12.55 10.79
C VAL A 250 0.10 11.16 10.94
N GLY A 251 -0.59 10.27 11.67
CA GLY A 251 -0.31 8.85 11.66
C GLY A 251 -0.79 8.21 10.35
N ASP A 252 -0.01 7.32 9.79
CA ASP A 252 -0.45 6.53 8.64
C ASP A 252 -1.39 5.39 9.09
N HIS A 253 -1.03 4.66 10.13
CA HIS A 253 -1.86 3.72 10.90
C HIS A 253 -1.34 3.61 12.33
N GLY A 254 -2.06 2.88 13.18
CA GLY A 254 -1.66 2.58 14.54
C GLY A 254 -0.96 1.23 14.66
N GLU A 255 -0.89 0.72 15.90
CA GLU A 255 -0.19 -0.51 16.26
C GLU A 255 -1.01 -1.32 17.27
N GLY A 256 -1.21 -2.60 16.99
CA GLY A 256 -1.73 -3.55 17.96
C GLY A 256 -0.65 -3.92 18.97
N LEU A 257 -0.95 -3.77 20.24
CA LEU A 257 -0.06 -4.17 21.33
C LEU A 257 -0.64 -5.39 22.10
N GLY A 258 -1.49 -6.17 21.41
CA GLY A 258 -2.17 -7.36 21.92
C GLY A 258 -3.68 -7.23 21.97
N GLU A 259 -4.25 -6.05 21.75
CA GLU A 259 -5.70 -5.85 21.69
C GLU A 259 -6.29 -6.70 20.56
N HIS A 260 -7.43 -7.31 20.80
CA HIS A 260 -8.10 -8.24 19.87
C HIS A 260 -7.21 -9.39 19.36
N GLY A 261 -6.06 -9.64 20.03
CA GLY A 261 -5.08 -10.67 19.66
C GLY A 261 -4.15 -10.26 18.51
N GLU A 262 -4.13 -9.00 18.12
CA GLU A 262 -3.16 -8.45 17.15
C GLU A 262 -2.00 -7.80 17.91
N SER A 263 -0.77 -8.26 17.65
CA SER A 263 0.46 -7.78 18.31
C SER A 263 1.27 -6.80 17.45
N GLN A 264 0.81 -6.54 16.23
CA GLN A 264 1.33 -5.58 15.27
C GLN A 264 0.16 -4.98 14.49
N HIS A 265 0.25 -4.88 13.18
CA HIS A 265 -0.78 -4.24 12.33
C HIS A 265 -1.02 -5.04 11.03
N GLY A 266 -1.95 -4.56 10.22
CA GLY A 266 -2.22 -5.07 8.86
C GLY A 266 -3.31 -6.14 8.78
N LYS A 267 -3.82 -6.64 9.89
CA LYS A 267 -4.73 -7.79 9.88
C LYS A 267 -6.13 -7.48 10.38
N LEU A 268 -6.32 -6.44 11.23
CA LEU A 268 -7.61 -6.06 11.82
C LEU A 268 -7.89 -4.57 11.65
N LEU A 269 -9.17 -4.18 11.86
CA LEU A 269 -9.65 -2.80 11.68
C LEU A 269 -10.07 -2.14 13.00
N TYR A 270 -9.57 -2.61 14.14
CA TYR A 270 -9.92 -2.01 15.42
C TYR A 270 -9.17 -0.69 15.66
N GLN A 271 -9.58 0.05 16.71
CA GLN A 271 -9.03 1.37 17.03
C GLN A 271 -7.52 1.38 17.16
N ALA A 272 -6.93 0.31 17.74
CA ALA A 272 -5.50 0.20 17.94
C ALA A 272 -4.69 0.44 16.65
N THR A 273 -5.18 -0.05 15.51
CA THR A 273 -4.50 0.04 14.22
C THR A 273 -5.07 1.10 13.29
N MET A 274 -6.30 1.58 13.53
CA MET A 274 -6.98 2.49 12.60
C MET A 274 -7.12 3.93 13.11
N HIS A 275 -7.10 4.15 14.43
CA HIS A 275 -7.25 5.46 15.03
C HIS A 275 -5.87 6.13 15.18
N VAL A 276 -5.65 7.23 14.44
CA VAL A 276 -4.36 7.88 14.27
C VAL A 276 -4.36 9.34 14.72
N PRO A 277 -3.23 9.91 15.12
CA PRO A 277 -3.13 11.35 15.34
C PRO A 277 -3.27 12.11 14.03
N LEU A 278 -3.91 13.28 14.08
CA LEU A 278 -3.95 14.25 12.98
C LEU A 278 -4.02 15.66 13.54
N LEU A 279 -3.07 16.47 13.09
CA LEU A 279 -2.89 17.85 13.52
C LEU A 279 -2.56 18.76 12.33
N LEU A 280 -3.21 19.91 12.25
CA LEU A 280 -2.97 20.95 11.25
C LEU A 280 -2.56 22.26 11.92
N VAL A 281 -1.48 22.87 11.42
CA VAL A 281 -1.07 24.24 11.78
C VAL A 281 -0.87 25.02 10.49
N GLY A 282 -1.42 26.23 10.36
CA GLY A 282 -1.16 27.01 9.16
C GLY A 282 -2.21 28.07 8.85
N PRO A 283 -2.05 28.81 7.76
CA PRO A 283 -2.98 29.86 7.36
C PRO A 283 -4.42 29.33 7.21
N GLY A 284 -5.37 30.06 7.81
CA GLY A 284 -6.79 29.71 7.77
C GLY A 284 -7.21 28.51 8.61
N VAL A 285 -6.31 27.99 9.47
CA VAL A 285 -6.64 26.96 10.46
C VAL A 285 -6.79 27.59 11.83
N ALA A 286 -8.00 27.58 12.38
CA ALA A 286 -8.24 28.05 13.73
C ALA A 286 -7.77 26.99 14.75
N PRO A 287 -7.00 27.38 15.78
CA PRO A 287 -6.64 26.47 16.87
C PRO A 287 -7.88 25.85 17.53
N GLY A 288 -7.77 24.61 17.96
CA GLY A 288 -8.84 23.90 18.65
C GLY A 288 -8.84 22.40 18.44
N VAL A 289 -9.90 21.77 18.90
CA VAL A 289 -10.08 20.31 18.81
C VAL A 289 -11.38 20.01 18.05
N SER A 290 -11.33 19.02 17.17
CA SER A 290 -12.49 18.48 16.48
C SER A 290 -12.74 17.03 16.90
N ASP A 291 -14.01 16.70 17.18
CA ASP A 291 -14.48 15.36 17.47
C ASP A 291 -15.17 14.70 16.27
N THR A 292 -15.23 15.41 15.15
CA THR A 292 -15.80 14.86 13.92
C THR A 292 -14.86 13.83 13.32
N PRO A 293 -15.34 12.61 13.02
CA PRO A 293 -14.52 11.62 12.31
C PRO A 293 -14.02 12.13 10.96
N VAL A 294 -12.72 11.97 10.70
CA VAL A 294 -12.08 12.36 9.45
C VAL A 294 -11.10 11.28 8.99
N SER A 295 -10.96 11.14 7.68
CA SER A 295 -9.96 10.25 7.07
C SER A 295 -8.63 10.97 6.83
N ASN A 296 -7.51 10.27 7.08
CA ASN A 296 -6.17 10.78 6.78
C ASN A 296 -5.95 11.02 5.27
N ARG A 297 -6.73 10.40 4.35
CA ARG A 297 -6.68 10.70 2.91
C ARG A 297 -6.92 12.17 2.58
N ARG A 298 -7.66 12.89 3.47
CA ARG A 298 -8.00 14.31 3.29
C ARG A 298 -6.80 15.25 3.47
N VAL A 299 -5.67 14.74 3.91
CA VAL A 299 -4.37 15.45 3.88
C VAL A 299 -4.05 15.92 2.45
N PHE A 300 -4.30 15.09 1.44
CA PHE A 300 -4.16 15.45 0.02
C PHE A 300 -4.89 16.75 -0.33
N SER A 301 -6.21 16.75 -0.12
CA SER A 301 -7.07 17.90 -0.47
C SER A 301 -6.73 19.13 0.37
N THR A 302 -6.32 18.95 1.63
CA THR A 302 -5.95 20.04 2.52
C THR A 302 -4.66 20.73 2.06
N ILE A 303 -3.67 19.97 1.62
CA ILE A 303 -2.42 20.51 1.08
C ILE A 303 -2.66 21.21 -0.26
N LEU A 304 -3.47 20.63 -1.15
CA LEU A 304 -3.85 21.28 -2.42
C LEU A 304 -4.61 22.60 -2.19
N ASP A 305 -5.46 22.65 -1.17
CA ASP A 305 -6.19 23.86 -0.81
C ASP A 305 -5.25 24.98 -0.35
N TRP A 306 -4.23 24.68 0.50
CA TRP A 306 -3.18 25.64 0.85
C TRP A 306 -2.37 26.10 -0.35
N ALA A 307 -2.15 25.24 -1.32
CA ALA A 307 -1.45 25.57 -2.56
C ALA A 307 -2.31 26.37 -3.55
N GLY A 308 -3.59 26.65 -3.24
CA GLY A 308 -4.51 27.38 -4.12
C GLY A 308 -4.97 26.56 -5.34
N LEU A 309 -4.90 25.24 -5.27
CA LEU A 309 -5.26 24.32 -6.37
C LEU A 309 -6.71 23.84 -6.31
N GLY A 310 -7.52 24.37 -5.39
CA GLY A 310 -8.96 24.16 -5.33
C GLY A 310 -9.35 22.70 -5.03
N ALA A 311 -9.38 22.32 -3.77
CA ALA A 311 -9.79 20.98 -3.35
C ALA A 311 -11.12 21.02 -2.58
N ARG A 312 -12.01 20.06 -2.87
CA ARG A 312 -13.37 20.03 -2.29
C ARG A 312 -13.41 19.41 -0.90
N ASP A 313 -12.51 18.48 -0.60
CA ASP A 313 -12.48 17.69 0.66
C ASP A 313 -11.43 18.20 1.67
N SER A 314 -11.07 19.49 1.62
CA SER A 314 -10.12 20.09 2.54
C SER A 314 -10.66 20.08 3.98
N LEU A 315 -9.79 19.70 4.94
CA LEU A 315 -10.07 19.81 6.39
C LEU A 315 -10.19 21.25 6.88
N ARG A 316 -9.80 22.25 6.06
CA ARG A 316 -10.03 23.67 6.33
C ARG A 316 -11.49 24.11 6.06
N GLY A 317 -12.27 23.28 5.36
CA GLY A 317 -13.67 23.49 5.04
C GLY A 317 -14.61 22.58 5.83
N SER A 318 -15.38 21.74 5.13
CA SER A 318 -16.30 20.77 5.77
C SER A 318 -15.57 19.55 6.31
N GLU A 319 -15.87 19.15 7.54
CA GLU A 319 -15.31 17.94 8.16
C GLU A 319 -16.22 16.72 8.03
N LYS A 320 -17.47 16.88 7.55
CA LYS A 320 -18.43 15.77 7.53
C LYS A 320 -18.12 14.76 6.42
N GLU A 321 -17.87 13.53 6.81
CA GLU A 321 -17.76 12.37 5.94
C GLU A 321 -18.17 11.10 6.68
N VAL A 322 -18.56 10.05 5.96
CA VAL A 322 -18.49 8.66 6.46
C VAL A 322 -17.10 8.17 6.14
N VAL A 323 -16.28 8.02 7.18
CA VAL A 323 -14.90 7.57 7.02
C VAL A 323 -14.89 6.08 6.68
N LEU A 324 -14.13 5.68 5.68
CA LEU A 324 -13.96 4.28 5.28
C LEU A 324 -12.54 3.81 5.51
N GLY A 325 -12.40 2.49 5.68
CA GLY A 325 -11.10 1.83 5.75
C GLY A 325 -11.23 0.34 5.46
N GLU A 326 -10.11 -0.27 5.08
CA GLU A 326 -10.04 -1.69 4.76
C GLU A 326 -8.82 -2.38 5.36
N ALA A 327 -8.90 -3.70 5.61
CA ALA A 327 -7.75 -4.58 5.89
C ALA A 327 -7.86 -5.82 5.01
N MET A 328 -7.23 -5.77 3.85
CA MET A 328 -7.35 -6.82 2.83
C MET A 328 -6.26 -7.88 2.91
N LYS A 329 -5.18 -7.68 3.68
CA LYS A 329 -4.07 -8.64 3.76
C LYS A 329 -4.50 -10.07 4.12
N PRO A 330 -5.38 -10.33 5.13
CA PRO A 330 -5.83 -11.70 5.39
C PRO A 330 -6.67 -12.30 4.25
N TYR A 331 -7.42 -11.47 3.52
CA TYR A 331 -8.18 -11.89 2.34
C TYR A 331 -7.26 -12.22 1.17
N LEU A 332 -6.31 -11.35 0.86
CA LEU A 332 -5.39 -11.50 -0.27
C LEU A 332 -4.34 -12.60 -0.05
N ALA A 333 -3.95 -12.85 1.23
CA ALA A 333 -2.97 -13.87 1.56
C ALA A 333 -3.57 -15.26 1.83
N TYR A 334 -4.71 -15.31 2.53
CA TYR A 334 -5.25 -16.57 3.06
C TYR A 334 -6.65 -16.91 2.52
N GLY A 335 -7.29 -16.00 1.78
CA GLY A 335 -8.67 -16.16 1.30
C GLY A 335 -9.70 -16.07 2.44
N TRP A 336 -9.37 -15.38 3.55
CA TRP A 336 -10.31 -15.13 4.64
C TRP A 336 -11.34 -14.08 4.26
N GLN A 337 -12.30 -13.77 5.15
CA GLN A 337 -13.28 -12.71 4.86
C GLN A 337 -12.59 -11.37 4.67
N PRO A 338 -12.91 -10.60 3.61
CA PRO A 338 -12.43 -9.23 3.46
C PRO A 338 -12.99 -8.37 4.59
N GLN A 339 -12.24 -7.39 5.03
CA GLN A 339 -12.65 -6.49 6.10
C GLN A 339 -12.77 -5.06 5.60
N VAL A 340 -13.91 -4.44 5.92
CA VAL A 340 -14.19 -3.03 5.64
C VAL A 340 -14.78 -2.39 6.88
N MET A 341 -14.34 -1.18 7.22
CA MET A 341 -14.95 -0.37 8.27
C MET A 341 -15.57 0.90 7.72
N ALA A 342 -16.56 1.42 8.46
CA ALA A 342 -17.11 2.75 8.29
C ALA A 342 -17.29 3.42 9.66
N VAL A 343 -16.99 4.74 9.74
CA VAL A 343 -17.15 5.53 10.97
C VAL A 343 -17.98 6.77 10.68
N GLU A 344 -19.00 7.03 11.52
CA GLU A 344 -19.82 8.24 11.50
C GLU A 344 -20.21 8.63 12.94
N GLY A 345 -19.89 9.83 13.38
CA GLY A 345 -20.08 10.26 14.75
C GLY A 345 -19.34 9.32 15.73
N PRO A 346 -20.00 8.82 16.80
CA PRO A 346 -19.37 7.91 17.75
C PRO A 346 -19.40 6.44 17.30
N HIS A 347 -20.07 6.12 16.18
CA HIS A 347 -20.31 4.74 15.78
C HIS A 347 -19.33 4.29 14.70
N LYS A 348 -18.83 3.07 14.88
CA LYS A 348 -18.00 2.36 13.92
C LYS A 348 -18.60 1.00 13.59
N ALA A 349 -18.78 0.72 12.31
CA ALA A 349 -19.19 -0.59 11.82
C ALA A 349 -18.00 -1.29 11.14
N ILE A 350 -17.81 -2.58 11.40
CA ILE A 350 -16.82 -3.43 10.72
C ILE A 350 -17.56 -4.59 10.06
N LEU A 351 -17.43 -4.73 8.74
CA LEU A 351 -17.94 -5.87 7.98
C LEU A 351 -16.80 -6.85 7.68
N ALA A 352 -16.93 -8.06 8.25
CA ALA A 352 -16.07 -9.19 7.95
C ALA A 352 -16.91 -10.47 8.03
N GLY A 353 -17.63 -10.81 6.94
CA GLY A 353 -18.64 -11.88 6.92
C GLY A 353 -19.93 -11.49 7.68
N ARG A 354 -19.84 -10.90 8.85
CA ARG A 354 -20.93 -10.24 9.58
C ARG A 354 -20.55 -8.82 9.96
N VAL A 355 -21.54 -7.99 10.27
CA VAL A 355 -21.28 -6.65 10.79
C VAL A 355 -21.07 -6.72 12.30
N GLU A 356 -20.05 -6.02 12.78
CA GLU A 356 -19.86 -5.62 14.18
C GLU A 356 -20.12 -4.11 14.28
N LEU A 357 -20.65 -3.66 15.41
CA LEU A 357 -20.97 -2.25 15.67
C LEU A 357 -20.39 -1.84 17.02
N PHE A 358 -19.65 -0.74 17.05
CA PHE A 358 -19.05 -0.21 18.27
C PHE A 358 -19.40 1.27 18.46
N ASP A 359 -19.47 1.71 19.71
CA ASP A 359 -19.41 3.11 20.10
C ASP A 359 -17.96 3.42 20.52
N VAL A 360 -17.17 3.95 19.60
CA VAL A 360 -15.73 4.15 19.80
C VAL A 360 -15.38 5.34 20.71
N VAL A 361 -16.37 6.12 21.13
CA VAL A 361 -16.21 7.19 22.12
C VAL A 361 -16.45 6.65 23.52
N ALA A 362 -17.52 5.88 23.72
CA ALA A 362 -17.85 5.29 25.01
C ALA A 362 -17.04 4.02 25.31
N ASP A 363 -16.61 3.29 24.29
CA ASP A 363 -15.82 2.06 24.37
C ASP A 363 -14.65 2.12 23.37
N PRO A 364 -13.61 2.93 23.64
CA PRO A 364 -12.45 3.05 22.74
C PRO A 364 -11.67 1.73 22.52
N GLY A 365 -11.83 0.76 23.42
CA GLY A 365 -11.24 -0.57 23.31
C GLY A 365 -12.05 -1.53 22.46
N GLU A 366 -13.25 -1.14 21.97
CA GLU A 366 -14.13 -1.96 21.13
C GLU A 366 -14.41 -3.36 21.73
N THR A 367 -14.60 -3.39 23.06
CA THR A 367 -14.78 -4.63 23.83
C THR A 367 -16.21 -5.15 23.75
N ARG A 368 -17.17 -4.31 23.34
CA ARG A 368 -18.60 -4.62 23.31
C ARG A 368 -19.18 -4.42 21.90
N ASP A 369 -19.41 -5.52 21.19
CA ASP A 369 -20.16 -5.51 19.92
C ASP A 369 -21.65 -5.21 20.18
N LEU A 370 -22.14 -4.12 19.64
CA LEU A 370 -23.52 -3.66 19.77
C LEU A 370 -24.45 -4.19 18.68
N ALA A 371 -23.95 -4.86 17.64
CA ALA A 371 -24.75 -5.29 16.48
C ALA A 371 -25.89 -6.26 16.85
N GLY A 372 -25.75 -7.00 17.97
CA GLY A 372 -26.81 -7.87 18.50
C GLY A 372 -27.89 -7.16 19.32
N THR A 373 -27.66 -5.91 19.75
CA THR A 373 -28.53 -5.16 20.68
C THR A 373 -28.98 -3.81 20.13
N ALA A 374 -28.29 -3.26 19.14
CA ALA A 374 -28.61 -2.00 18.50
C ALA A 374 -28.72 -2.18 17.00
N LYS A 375 -29.54 -1.35 16.34
CA LYS A 375 -29.60 -1.32 14.88
C LYS A 375 -28.38 -0.59 14.33
N VAL A 376 -27.70 -1.21 13.37
CA VAL A 376 -26.60 -0.55 12.65
C VAL A 376 -27.15 0.69 11.94
N PRO A 377 -26.52 1.86 12.08
CA PRO A 377 -26.92 3.06 11.34
C PRO A 377 -26.92 2.80 9.84
N PRO A 378 -27.99 3.20 9.09
CA PRO A 378 -28.11 2.88 7.67
C PRO A 378 -26.95 3.41 6.80
N ALA A 379 -26.39 4.57 7.16
CA ALA A 379 -25.25 5.14 6.45
C ALA A 379 -24.02 4.22 6.57
N LEU A 380 -23.73 3.73 7.76
CA LEU A 380 -22.61 2.81 8.01
C LEU A 380 -22.83 1.46 7.31
N GLU A 381 -24.04 0.90 7.41
CA GLU A 381 -24.36 -0.39 6.76
C GLU A 381 -24.23 -0.29 5.23
N THR A 382 -24.75 0.80 4.64
CA THR A 382 -24.63 1.07 3.21
C THR A 382 -23.18 1.23 2.80
N ALA A 383 -22.39 1.95 3.59
CA ALA A 383 -20.99 2.25 3.30
C ALA A 383 -20.12 0.98 3.31
N VAL A 384 -20.22 0.14 4.36
CA VAL A 384 -19.41 -1.08 4.44
C VAL A 384 -19.82 -2.14 3.40
N ARG A 385 -21.12 -2.24 3.06
CA ARG A 385 -21.59 -3.19 2.05
C ARG A 385 -21.36 -2.73 0.63
N GLY A 386 -21.31 -1.41 0.42
CA GLY A 386 -21.05 -0.80 -0.89
C GLY A 386 -19.56 -0.68 -1.24
N TYR A 387 -18.66 -0.93 -0.30
CA TYR A 387 -17.22 -0.79 -0.52
C TYR A 387 -16.70 -1.88 -1.50
N PRO A 388 -15.98 -1.50 -2.56
CA PRO A 388 -15.48 -2.46 -3.55
C PRO A 388 -14.39 -3.35 -2.96
N VAL A 389 -14.60 -4.67 -2.99
CA VAL A 389 -13.58 -5.65 -2.58
C VAL A 389 -12.72 -6.00 -3.79
N PRO A 390 -11.37 -5.99 -3.67
CA PRO A 390 -10.50 -6.34 -4.78
C PRO A 390 -10.67 -7.80 -5.20
N PRO A 391 -10.52 -8.12 -6.50
CA PRO A 391 -10.55 -9.50 -6.94
C PRO A 391 -9.29 -10.25 -6.47
N LEU A 392 -9.43 -11.55 -6.19
CA LEU A 392 -8.30 -12.44 -5.93
C LEU A 392 -7.63 -12.80 -7.26
N VAL A 393 -6.65 -12.01 -7.64
CA VAL A 393 -5.87 -12.17 -8.88
C VAL A 393 -4.37 -12.21 -8.57
N PRO A 394 -3.56 -12.84 -9.43
CA PRO A 394 -2.11 -12.79 -9.29
C PRO A 394 -1.59 -11.34 -9.27
N PRO A 395 -0.43 -11.08 -8.62
CA PRO A 395 0.24 -9.79 -8.68
C PRO A 395 0.50 -9.35 -10.13
N ARG A 396 0.38 -8.06 -10.42
CA ARG A 396 0.73 -7.49 -11.73
C ARG A 396 2.24 -7.56 -11.96
N ALA A 397 2.69 -7.46 -13.20
CA ALA A 397 4.13 -7.47 -13.51
C ALA A 397 4.93 -6.42 -12.71
N GLY A 398 4.37 -5.20 -12.54
CA GLY A 398 4.99 -4.14 -11.73
C GLY A 398 5.08 -4.44 -10.22
N ASP A 399 4.26 -5.36 -9.72
CA ASP A 399 4.26 -5.79 -8.31
C ASP A 399 5.24 -6.94 -8.06
N LEU A 400 5.87 -7.49 -9.12
CA LEU A 400 6.76 -8.64 -8.98
C LEU A 400 8.08 -8.21 -8.34
N LEU A 401 8.30 -8.74 -7.15
CA LEU A 401 9.49 -8.44 -6.35
C LEU A 401 10.60 -9.44 -6.65
N GLY A 402 11.83 -8.94 -6.76
CA GLY A 402 13.03 -9.76 -6.79
C GLY A 402 13.24 -10.52 -5.46
N LYS A 403 14.21 -11.45 -5.45
CA LYS A 403 14.50 -12.23 -4.22
C LYS A 403 14.92 -11.34 -3.06
N GLU A 404 15.78 -10.36 -3.32
CA GLU A 404 16.27 -9.42 -2.32
C GLU A 404 15.12 -8.58 -1.74
N GLU A 405 14.27 -8.03 -2.59
CA GLU A 405 13.12 -7.21 -2.19
C GLU A 405 12.10 -8.00 -1.37
N ARG A 406 11.85 -9.26 -1.74
CA ARG A 406 11.02 -10.16 -0.91
C ARG A 406 11.66 -10.40 0.46
N SER A 407 12.99 -10.55 0.51
CA SER A 407 13.71 -10.70 1.77
C SER A 407 13.60 -9.44 2.63
N LYS A 408 13.70 -8.25 2.02
CA LYS A 408 13.54 -6.95 2.70
C LYS A 408 12.14 -6.79 3.29
N LEU A 409 11.09 -7.06 2.51
CA LEU A 409 9.72 -7.02 3.03
C LEU A 409 9.48 -8.06 4.12
N ALA A 410 10.07 -9.25 3.98
CA ALA A 410 9.95 -10.29 4.99
C ALA A 410 10.63 -9.90 6.31
N SER A 411 11.78 -9.22 6.27
CA SER A 411 12.48 -8.74 7.48
C SER A 411 11.68 -7.66 8.22
N LEU A 412 10.82 -6.93 7.50
CA LEU A 412 9.90 -5.93 8.05
C LEU A 412 8.52 -6.53 8.44
N GLY A 413 8.37 -7.86 8.42
CA GLY A 413 7.10 -8.53 8.75
C GLY A 413 6.07 -8.56 7.62
N TYR A 414 6.43 -8.10 6.40
CA TYR A 414 5.53 -8.08 5.24
C TYR A 414 5.84 -9.23 4.30
N VAL A 415 5.17 -10.38 4.51
CA VAL A 415 5.33 -11.53 3.62
C VAL A 415 4.12 -11.60 2.68
N THR A 416 4.37 -11.49 1.39
CA THR A 416 3.36 -11.74 0.37
C THR A 416 3.07 -13.23 0.25
N GLY A 417 1.79 -13.60 0.19
CA GLY A 417 1.37 -15.00 0.00
C GLY A 417 2.01 -15.63 -1.25
N GLY A 418 2.36 -16.91 -1.15
CA GLY A 418 3.00 -17.65 -2.24
C GLY A 418 2.03 -18.13 -3.31
N ALA A 419 0.72 -18.10 -3.07
CA ALA A 419 -0.32 -18.58 -3.96
C ALA A 419 -1.53 -17.64 -3.95
N THR A 420 -2.18 -17.49 -5.10
CA THR A 420 -3.47 -16.78 -5.18
C THR A 420 -4.53 -17.58 -4.42
N PRO A 421 -5.15 -17.04 -3.36
CA PRO A 421 -6.14 -17.75 -2.58
C PRO A 421 -7.42 -17.99 -3.38
N VAL A 422 -8.25 -18.90 -2.88
CA VAL A 422 -9.57 -19.19 -3.44
C VAL A 422 -10.65 -18.55 -2.57
N ALA A 423 -11.55 -17.77 -3.18
CA ALA A 423 -12.71 -17.23 -2.48
C ALA A 423 -13.60 -18.37 -1.98
N ARG A 424 -13.95 -18.33 -0.68
CA ARG A 424 -14.77 -19.35 -0.02
C ARG A 424 -15.93 -18.70 0.73
N LYS A 425 -17.11 -19.29 0.65
CA LYS A 425 -18.29 -18.83 1.42
C LYS A 425 -18.12 -19.05 2.92
N ASP A 426 -17.41 -20.10 3.29
CA ASP A 426 -17.10 -20.51 4.66
C ASP A 426 -15.75 -19.98 5.18
N ALA A 427 -15.16 -19.01 4.46
CA ALA A 427 -13.91 -18.38 4.86
C ALA A 427 -14.03 -17.80 6.30
N PRO A 428 -13.04 -18.05 7.17
CA PRO A 428 -13.10 -17.52 8.54
C PRO A 428 -12.95 -15.99 8.55
N ARG A 429 -13.49 -15.39 9.61
CA ARG A 429 -13.26 -13.97 9.89
C ARG A 429 -11.86 -13.78 10.46
N PRO A 430 -11.11 -12.75 10.05
CA PRO A 430 -9.77 -12.51 10.60
C PRO A 430 -9.76 -12.37 12.13
N ALA A 431 -10.72 -11.68 12.72
CA ALA A 431 -10.82 -11.53 14.17
C ALA A 431 -10.96 -12.88 14.92
N ASP A 432 -11.68 -13.85 14.35
CA ASP A 432 -11.86 -15.18 14.96
C ASP A 432 -10.56 -16.03 14.86
N MET A 433 -9.63 -15.61 14.02
CA MET A 433 -8.36 -16.29 13.75
C MET A 433 -7.15 -15.59 14.37
N SER A 434 -7.34 -14.54 15.15
CA SER A 434 -6.25 -13.68 15.68
C SER A 434 -5.17 -14.44 16.46
N ARG A 435 -5.55 -15.53 17.16
CA ARG A 435 -4.58 -16.42 17.84
C ARG A 435 -3.60 -17.14 16.89
N LEU A 436 -3.86 -17.13 15.58
CA LEU A 436 -2.96 -17.68 14.59
C LEU A 436 -1.99 -16.64 14.02
N PHE A 437 -2.20 -15.35 14.25
CA PHE A 437 -1.34 -14.30 13.67
C PHE A 437 0.14 -14.52 13.98
N PRO A 438 0.57 -14.73 15.22
CA PRO A 438 1.98 -15.00 15.50
C PRO A 438 2.50 -16.27 14.81
N VAL A 439 1.64 -17.28 14.66
CA VAL A 439 2.00 -18.54 13.98
C VAL A 439 2.17 -18.35 12.48
N LEU A 440 1.31 -17.52 11.86
CA LEU A 440 1.40 -17.16 10.45
C LEU A 440 2.66 -16.35 10.16
N ASP A 441 2.97 -15.38 11.02
CA ASP A 441 4.14 -14.52 10.87
C ASP A 441 5.44 -15.35 11.03
N GLU A 442 5.54 -16.19 12.06
CA GLU A 442 6.67 -17.11 12.27
C GLU A 442 6.81 -18.13 11.13
N ALA A 443 5.70 -18.72 10.68
CA ALA A 443 5.71 -19.66 9.56
C ALA A 443 6.21 -19.01 8.27
N SER A 444 5.82 -17.77 8.03
CA SER A 444 6.25 -17.01 6.86
C SER A 444 7.74 -16.70 6.90
N ASP A 445 8.26 -16.22 8.02
CA ASP A 445 9.68 -15.93 8.23
C ASP A 445 10.55 -17.18 8.06
N LEU A 446 10.22 -18.27 8.74
CA LEU A 446 10.93 -19.54 8.62
C LEU A 446 10.89 -20.12 7.20
N PHE A 447 9.76 -19.96 6.50
CA PHE A 447 9.63 -20.42 5.12
C PHE A 447 10.56 -19.66 4.17
N VAL A 448 10.62 -18.32 4.28
CA VAL A 448 11.51 -17.46 3.49
C VAL A 448 12.98 -17.79 3.75
N ARG A 449 13.35 -18.05 4.99
CA ARG A 449 14.72 -18.49 5.38
C ARG A 449 15.05 -19.92 4.95
N GLY A 450 14.07 -20.69 4.45
CA GLY A 450 14.26 -22.07 4.04
C GLY A 450 14.39 -23.06 5.22
N GLU A 451 13.97 -22.66 6.42
CA GLU A 451 14.01 -23.49 7.63
C GLU A 451 12.86 -24.50 7.66
N TYR A 452 12.78 -25.31 6.61
CA TYR A 452 11.63 -26.17 6.32
C TYR A 452 11.25 -27.16 7.41
N ALA A 453 12.24 -27.69 8.15
CA ALA A 453 11.94 -28.62 9.26
C ALA A 453 11.17 -27.92 10.40
N ARG A 454 11.47 -26.64 10.64
CA ARG A 454 10.84 -25.84 11.70
C ARG A 454 9.46 -25.33 11.31
N VAL A 455 9.24 -25.02 10.03
CA VAL A 455 7.98 -24.46 9.56
C VAL A 455 6.84 -25.50 9.47
N ILE A 456 7.15 -26.78 9.25
CA ILE A 456 6.16 -27.85 9.09
C ILE A 456 5.12 -27.89 10.22
N PRO A 457 5.50 -27.96 11.52
CA PRO A 457 4.51 -28.02 12.60
C PRO A 457 3.63 -26.78 12.69
N LEU A 458 4.15 -25.60 12.31
CA LEU A 458 3.37 -24.37 12.26
C LEU A 458 2.31 -24.42 11.14
N LEU A 459 2.70 -24.88 9.95
CA LEU A 459 1.78 -25.04 8.81
C LEU A 459 0.70 -26.10 9.10
N GLU A 460 1.04 -27.18 9.78
CA GLU A 460 0.07 -28.19 10.23
C GLU A 460 -0.92 -27.59 11.25
N ARG A 461 -0.46 -26.75 12.17
CA ARG A 461 -1.31 -26.02 13.12
C ARG A 461 -2.25 -25.05 12.39
N ILE A 462 -1.76 -24.30 11.38
CA ILE A 462 -2.59 -23.41 10.57
C ILE A 462 -3.67 -24.22 9.84
N LEU A 463 -3.29 -25.33 9.20
CA LEU A 463 -4.22 -26.20 8.47
C LEU A 463 -5.21 -26.97 9.36
N ALA A 464 -4.88 -27.15 10.64
CA ALA A 464 -5.83 -27.70 11.62
C ALA A 464 -6.93 -26.68 11.99
N ALA A 465 -6.59 -25.40 12.04
CA ALA A 465 -7.54 -24.33 12.33
C ALA A 465 -8.29 -23.84 11.07
N ASP A 466 -7.63 -23.78 9.92
CA ASP A 466 -8.21 -23.45 8.61
C ASP A 466 -7.83 -24.49 7.56
N PRO A 467 -8.58 -25.59 7.44
CA PRO A 467 -8.31 -26.65 6.45
C PRO A 467 -8.36 -26.18 4.99
N GLY A 468 -9.00 -25.03 4.73
CA GLY A 468 -9.13 -24.43 3.40
C GLY A 468 -8.00 -23.45 3.03
N ASN A 469 -6.99 -23.29 3.86
CA ASN A 469 -5.87 -22.38 3.61
C ASN A 469 -4.93 -22.94 2.53
N LEU A 470 -5.08 -22.43 1.32
CA LEU A 470 -4.30 -22.89 0.16
C LEU A 470 -2.82 -22.56 0.29
N ASP A 471 -2.49 -21.36 0.80
CA ASP A 471 -1.09 -20.94 1.00
C ASP A 471 -0.36 -21.89 1.96
N ALA A 472 -0.96 -22.16 3.11
CA ALA A 472 -0.39 -23.10 4.08
C ALA A 472 -0.25 -24.51 3.52
N ALA A 473 -1.22 -24.98 2.71
CA ALA A 473 -1.15 -26.30 2.08
C ALA A 473 0.00 -26.38 1.06
N LEU A 474 0.20 -25.35 0.24
CA LEU A 474 1.29 -25.30 -0.74
C LEU A 474 2.65 -25.12 -0.08
N ARG A 475 2.76 -24.30 0.96
CA ARG A 475 3.99 -24.16 1.75
C ARG A 475 4.38 -25.48 2.44
N LEU A 476 3.40 -26.19 3.00
CA LEU A 476 3.63 -27.52 3.58
C LEU A 476 4.13 -28.52 2.53
N ALA A 477 3.49 -28.56 1.36
CA ALA A 477 3.91 -29.41 0.27
C ALA A 477 5.34 -29.09 -0.20
N THR A 478 5.66 -27.80 -0.31
CA THR A 478 6.99 -27.32 -0.71
C THR A 478 8.04 -27.66 0.33
N ALA A 479 7.76 -27.47 1.62
CA ALA A 479 8.67 -27.79 2.72
C ALA A 479 8.97 -29.30 2.76
N GLN A 480 7.93 -30.15 2.69
CA GLN A 480 8.10 -31.60 2.63
C GLN A 480 8.89 -32.03 1.39
N SER A 481 8.64 -31.41 0.23
CA SER A 481 9.38 -31.64 -1.01
C SER A 481 10.86 -31.27 -0.88
N SER A 482 11.17 -30.15 -0.25
CA SER A 482 12.53 -29.66 -0.09
C SER A 482 13.36 -30.53 0.87
N LEU A 483 12.71 -31.17 1.82
CA LEU A 483 13.32 -32.14 2.73
C LEU A 483 13.41 -33.56 2.18
N GLY A 484 12.96 -33.81 0.94
CA GLY A 484 12.96 -35.14 0.32
C GLY A 484 11.88 -36.10 0.85
N HIS A 485 10.89 -35.60 1.56
CA HIS A 485 9.79 -36.40 2.11
C HIS A 485 8.71 -36.67 1.03
N GLU A 486 9.04 -37.42 0.00
CA GLU A 486 8.26 -37.68 -1.23
C GLU A 486 6.77 -37.94 -0.96
N LYS A 487 6.46 -38.98 -0.16
CA LYS A 487 5.07 -39.36 0.11
C LYS A 487 4.26 -38.25 0.80
N ARG A 488 4.89 -37.53 1.75
CA ARG A 488 4.24 -36.44 2.47
C ARG A 488 4.02 -35.23 1.57
N ALA A 489 5.02 -34.91 0.72
CA ALA A 489 4.91 -33.85 -0.27
C ALA A 489 3.73 -34.08 -1.23
N LEU A 490 3.66 -35.28 -1.82
CA LEU A 490 2.57 -35.64 -2.75
C LEU A 490 1.19 -35.61 -2.07
N ALA A 491 1.09 -36.05 -0.81
CA ALA A 491 -0.16 -35.98 -0.05
C ALA A 491 -0.59 -34.51 0.20
N ALA A 492 0.37 -33.63 0.53
CA ALA A 492 0.08 -32.21 0.72
C ALA A 492 -0.27 -31.51 -0.61
N PHE A 493 0.40 -31.84 -1.73
CA PHE A 493 0.01 -31.36 -3.07
C PHE A 493 -1.37 -31.86 -3.50
N ALA A 494 -1.73 -33.10 -3.16
CA ALA A 494 -3.08 -33.62 -3.43
C ALA A 494 -4.14 -32.81 -2.67
N LYS A 495 -3.88 -32.43 -1.42
CA LYS A 495 -4.75 -31.55 -0.63
C LYS A 495 -4.85 -30.16 -1.27
N ALA A 496 -3.74 -29.53 -1.64
CA ALA A 496 -3.73 -28.23 -2.30
C ALA A 496 -4.52 -28.27 -3.63
N ARG A 497 -4.34 -29.33 -4.41
CA ARG A 497 -5.10 -29.54 -5.67
C ARG A 497 -6.59 -29.75 -5.44
N ALA A 498 -6.99 -30.39 -4.35
CA ALA A 498 -8.40 -30.54 -4.00
C ALA A 498 -9.03 -29.18 -3.61
N LEU A 499 -8.28 -28.30 -2.97
CA LEU A 499 -8.72 -26.93 -2.64
C LEU A 499 -8.83 -26.05 -3.89
N ALA A 500 -7.89 -26.17 -4.82
CA ALA A 500 -7.79 -25.33 -6.02
C ALA A 500 -7.39 -26.15 -7.26
N PRO A 501 -8.33 -26.92 -7.87
CA PRO A 501 -8.03 -27.86 -8.95
C PRO A 501 -7.40 -27.22 -10.19
N HIS A 502 -7.76 -25.98 -10.49
CA HIS A 502 -7.29 -25.23 -11.66
C HIS A 502 -6.21 -24.19 -11.34
N SER A 503 -5.74 -24.11 -10.09
CA SER A 503 -4.75 -23.12 -9.69
C SER A 503 -3.44 -23.28 -10.46
N PRO A 504 -2.98 -22.24 -11.15
CA PRO A 504 -1.67 -22.22 -11.79
C PRO A 504 -0.54 -22.38 -10.78
N ASP A 505 -0.70 -21.87 -9.54
CA ASP A 505 0.28 -22.00 -8.48
C ASP A 505 0.47 -23.46 -8.05
N VAL A 506 -0.64 -24.17 -7.82
CA VAL A 506 -0.59 -25.60 -7.47
C VAL A 506 0.15 -26.40 -8.55
N ARG A 507 -0.15 -26.13 -9.83
CA ARG A 507 0.51 -26.81 -10.97
C ARG A 507 2.00 -26.46 -11.02
N THR A 508 2.37 -25.20 -10.80
CA THR A 508 3.76 -24.74 -10.82
C THR A 508 4.59 -25.36 -9.69
N TYR A 509 4.09 -25.33 -8.45
CA TYR A 509 4.80 -25.91 -7.31
C TYR A 509 4.89 -27.45 -7.38
N LEU A 510 3.85 -28.12 -7.89
CA LEU A 510 3.90 -29.56 -8.14
C LEU A 510 4.94 -29.91 -9.24
N ALA A 511 5.03 -29.08 -10.28
CA ALA A 511 6.05 -29.26 -11.32
C ALA A 511 7.46 -29.09 -10.76
N LEU A 512 7.69 -28.10 -9.88
CA LEU A 512 8.98 -27.93 -9.17
C LEU A 512 9.31 -29.13 -8.29
N HIS A 513 8.32 -29.76 -7.64
CA HIS A 513 8.52 -30.99 -6.89
C HIS A 513 9.01 -32.11 -7.81
N TYR A 514 8.35 -32.36 -8.94
CA TYR A 514 8.80 -33.36 -9.91
C TYR A 514 10.19 -33.03 -10.49
N ALA A 515 10.48 -31.76 -10.73
CA ALA A 515 11.77 -31.31 -11.23
C ALA A 515 12.93 -31.59 -10.23
N ARG A 516 12.68 -31.48 -8.93
CA ARG A 516 13.68 -31.88 -7.90
C ARG A 516 14.00 -33.37 -7.99
N GLY A 517 12.98 -34.21 -8.24
CA GLY A 517 13.12 -35.65 -8.47
C GLY A 517 13.64 -36.03 -9.86
N ARG A 518 13.96 -35.04 -10.73
CA ARG A 518 14.34 -35.24 -12.15
C ARG A 518 13.27 -35.90 -13.00
N GLU A 519 12.01 -35.81 -12.59
CA GLU A 519 10.87 -36.35 -13.32
C GLU A 519 10.35 -35.35 -14.38
N TRP A 520 11.21 -34.96 -15.33
CA TRP A 520 10.94 -33.92 -16.33
C TRP A 520 9.68 -34.18 -17.13
N ARG A 521 9.41 -35.47 -17.47
CA ARG A 521 8.21 -35.87 -18.21
C ARG A 521 6.91 -35.51 -17.47
N ARG A 522 6.96 -35.36 -16.14
CA ARG A 522 5.80 -34.95 -15.33
C ARG A 522 5.81 -33.43 -15.07
N ALA A 523 6.98 -32.82 -14.94
CA ALA A 523 7.14 -31.39 -14.65
C ALA A 523 6.77 -30.50 -15.84
N VAL A 524 7.33 -30.79 -17.02
CA VAL A 524 7.20 -29.93 -18.22
C VAL A 524 5.76 -29.71 -18.66
N PRO A 525 4.92 -30.75 -18.81
CA PRO A 525 3.53 -30.53 -19.26
C PRO A 525 2.69 -29.68 -18.31
N LEU A 526 2.99 -29.70 -17.01
CA LEU A 526 2.30 -28.84 -16.03
C LEU A 526 2.66 -27.38 -16.24
N LEU A 527 3.94 -27.07 -16.46
CA LEU A 527 4.43 -25.69 -16.66
C LEU A 527 3.98 -25.14 -18.03
N GLU A 528 4.11 -25.93 -19.09
CA GLU A 528 3.64 -25.56 -20.43
C GLU A 528 2.12 -25.33 -20.44
N GLY A 529 1.35 -26.15 -19.72
CA GLY A 529 -0.08 -25.95 -19.56
C GLY A 529 -0.42 -24.66 -18.82
N VAL A 530 0.34 -24.29 -17.80
CA VAL A 530 0.18 -22.98 -17.12
C VAL A 530 0.49 -21.83 -18.09
N LEU A 531 1.60 -21.92 -18.82
CA LEU A 531 2.03 -20.86 -19.74
C LEU A 531 1.18 -20.74 -21.01
N ALA A 532 0.44 -21.78 -21.37
CA ALA A 532 -0.56 -21.71 -22.44
C ALA A 532 -1.78 -20.86 -22.02
N GLU A 533 -2.16 -20.90 -20.74
CA GLU A 533 -3.26 -20.12 -20.18
C GLU A 533 -2.81 -18.71 -19.79
N GLU A 534 -1.63 -18.59 -19.18
CA GLU A 534 -1.03 -17.34 -18.68
C GLU A 534 0.42 -17.21 -19.19
N PRO A 535 0.63 -16.70 -20.42
CA PRO A 535 1.95 -16.71 -21.08
C PRO A 535 3.04 -15.93 -20.34
N ASP A 536 2.66 -14.95 -19.52
CA ASP A 536 3.58 -14.07 -18.78
C ASP A 536 3.64 -14.37 -17.28
N ARG A 537 3.16 -15.57 -16.88
CA ARG A 537 3.20 -15.97 -15.47
C ARG A 537 4.63 -16.25 -15.01
N LEU A 538 5.22 -15.28 -14.32
CA LEU A 538 6.63 -15.28 -13.94
C LEU A 538 7.06 -16.54 -13.16
N PRO A 539 6.34 -17.01 -12.11
CA PRO A 539 6.73 -18.23 -11.40
C PRO A 539 6.82 -19.48 -12.30
N ALA A 540 5.94 -19.58 -13.29
CA ALA A 540 5.96 -20.71 -14.22
C ALA A 540 7.08 -20.60 -15.26
N LEU A 541 7.37 -19.38 -15.74
CA LEU A 541 8.53 -19.08 -16.61
C LEU A 541 9.85 -19.40 -15.89
N GLU A 542 10.01 -18.94 -14.65
CA GLU A 542 11.20 -19.20 -13.84
C GLU A 542 11.38 -20.70 -13.58
N ALA A 543 10.29 -21.41 -13.23
CA ALA A 543 10.32 -22.84 -13.04
C ALA A 543 10.71 -23.58 -14.32
N LEU A 544 10.12 -23.22 -15.47
CA LEU A 544 10.43 -23.87 -16.74
C LEU A 544 11.86 -23.59 -17.21
N ALA A 545 12.37 -22.36 -17.01
CA ALA A 545 13.76 -22.01 -17.32
C ALA A 545 14.74 -22.90 -16.54
N VAL A 546 14.50 -23.08 -15.21
CA VAL A 546 15.30 -23.98 -14.38
C VAL A 546 15.22 -25.43 -14.84
N VAL A 547 14.04 -25.91 -15.23
CA VAL A 547 13.86 -27.27 -15.74
C VAL A 547 14.63 -27.46 -17.05
N ARG A 548 14.49 -26.53 -18.02
CA ARG A 548 15.20 -26.59 -19.32
C ARG A 548 16.71 -26.54 -19.16
N GLU A 549 17.20 -25.73 -18.23
CA GLU A 549 18.62 -25.67 -17.91
C GLU A 549 19.13 -27.03 -17.37
N ARG A 550 18.40 -27.66 -16.45
CA ARG A 550 18.75 -28.98 -15.89
C ARG A 550 18.59 -30.14 -16.89
N GLU A 551 17.72 -29.99 -17.88
CA GLU A 551 17.63 -30.92 -19.02
C GLU A 551 18.79 -30.77 -20.01
N GLY A 552 19.61 -29.73 -19.87
CA GLY A 552 20.65 -29.38 -20.86
C GLY A 552 20.11 -28.64 -22.09
N ARG A 553 18.85 -28.20 -22.09
CA ARG A 553 18.21 -27.42 -23.17
C ARG A 553 18.49 -25.94 -23.01
N ILE A 554 19.80 -25.58 -23.04
CA ILE A 554 20.29 -24.26 -22.67
C ILE A 554 19.68 -23.15 -23.54
N GLY A 555 19.51 -23.35 -24.86
CA GLY A 555 18.90 -22.35 -25.75
C GLY A 555 17.48 -21.96 -25.37
N GLU A 556 16.65 -22.94 -24.93
CA GLU A 556 15.30 -22.67 -24.46
C GLU A 556 15.33 -21.96 -23.10
N ALA A 557 16.25 -22.34 -22.23
CA ALA A 557 16.43 -21.68 -20.94
C ALA A 557 16.82 -20.21 -21.11
N VAL A 558 17.72 -19.88 -22.05
CA VAL A 558 18.10 -18.50 -22.41
C VAL A 558 16.87 -17.72 -22.90
N THR A 559 16.10 -18.30 -23.82
CA THR A 559 14.88 -17.64 -24.34
C THR A 559 13.88 -17.31 -23.22
N LEU A 560 13.66 -18.25 -22.29
CA LEU A 560 12.79 -18.05 -21.15
C LEU A 560 13.33 -16.98 -20.19
N ARG A 561 14.64 -16.98 -19.90
CA ARG A 561 15.27 -15.98 -19.02
C ARG A 561 15.18 -14.58 -19.61
N ARG A 562 15.40 -14.40 -20.90
CA ARG A 562 15.19 -13.11 -21.59
C ARG A 562 13.75 -12.63 -21.46
N LYS A 563 12.77 -13.53 -21.64
CA LYS A 563 11.36 -13.20 -21.42
C LYS A 563 11.10 -12.78 -19.98
N ILE A 564 11.68 -13.46 -19.00
CA ILE A 564 11.57 -13.11 -17.56
C ILE A 564 12.12 -11.70 -17.32
N TYR A 565 13.30 -11.36 -17.88
CA TYR A 565 13.94 -10.06 -17.66
C TYR A 565 13.27 -8.90 -18.43
N ALA A 566 12.51 -9.20 -19.48
CA ALA A 566 11.60 -8.23 -20.09
C ALA A 566 10.36 -7.92 -19.22
N LEU A 567 9.98 -8.84 -18.33
CA LEU A 567 8.84 -8.67 -17.43
C LEU A 567 9.23 -8.04 -16.08
N ARG A 568 10.47 -8.24 -15.64
CA ARG A 568 11.02 -7.67 -14.40
C ARG A 568 12.50 -7.36 -14.55
N LYS A 569 12.99 -6.38 -13.80
CA LYS A 569 14.44 -6.08 -13.76
C LYS A 569 15.22 -7.29 -13.25
N ALA A 570 16.28 -7.67 -13.96
CA ALA A 570 17.20 -8.72 -13.54
C ALA A 570 18.13 -8.20 -12.43
N ALA A 571 18.53 -9.10 -11.53
CA ALA A 571 19.65 -8.83 -10.63
C ALA A 571 20.98 -9.02 -11.37
N PRO A 572 22.08 -8.34 -10.97
CA PRO A 572 23.37 -8.47 -11.64
C PRO A 572 23.86 -9.92 -11.78
N GLU A 573 23.65 -10.75 -10.76
CA GLU A 573 24.06 -12.16 -10.79
C GLU A 573 23.26 -12.98 -11.80
N GLU A 574 22.01 -12.58 -12.06
CA GLU A 574 21.15 -13.22 -13.05
C GLU A 574 21.59 -12.89 -14.47
N LEU A 575 22.05 -11.64 -14.71
CA LEU A 575 22.61 -11.20 -15.99
C LEU A 575 23.95 -11.89 -16.26
N VAL A 576 24.83 -11.97 -15.26
CA VAL A 576 26.09 -12.73 -15.37
C VAL A 576 25.81 -14.19 -15.74
N ARG A 577 24.83 -14.84 -15.10
CA ARG A 577 24.45 -16.21 -15.43
C ARG A 577 23.88 -16.34 -16.83
N LEU A 578 23.05 -15.40 -17.27
CA LEU A 578 22.54 -15.36 -18.64
C LEU A 578 23.68 -15.27 -19.65
N GLY A 579 24.61 -14.33 -19.48
CA GLY A 579 25.78 -14.16 -20.33
C GLY A 579 26.64 -15.43 -20.40
N GLN A 580 26.86 -16.13 -19.28
CA GLN A 580 27.56 -17.42 -19.27
C GLN A 580 26.84 -18.50 -20.08
N MET A 581 25.49 -18.55 -20.01
CA MET A 581 24.69 -19.50 -20.80
C MET A 581 24.76 -19.16 -22.29
N GLU A 582 24.71 -17.90 -22.67
CA GLU A 582 24.81 -17.41 -24.05
C GLU A 582 26.21 -17.68 -24.64
N MET A 583 27.26 -17.50 -23.85
CA MET A 583 28.62 -17.91 -24.25
C MET A 583 28.71 -19.41 -24.54
N SER A 584 28.04 -20.24 -23.75
CA SER A 584 28.01 -21.69 -24.00
C SER A 584 27.29 -22.09 -25.29
N LEU A 585 26.49 -21.18 -25.87
CA LEU A 585 25.78 -21.33 -27.14
C LEU A 585 26.47 -20.58 -28.28
N GLU A 586 27.70 -20.09 -28.08
CA GLU A 586 28.47 -19.26 -29.03
C GLU A 586 27.76 -17.94 -29.43
N GLN A 587 26.83 -17.47 -28.61
CA GLN A 587 26.10 -16.20 -28.79
C GLN A 587 26.88 -15.03 -28.21
N THR A 588 28.07 -14.77 -28.71
CA THR A 588 29.04 -13.84 -28.11
C THR A 588 28.51 -12.41 -27.97
N THR A 589 27.85 -11.87 -29.00
CA THR A 589 27.29 -10.50 -28.95
C THR A 589 26.25 -10.37 -27.83
N SER A 590 25.32 -11.30 -27.77
CA SER A 590 24.28 -11.30 -26.73
C SER A 590 24.83 -11.48 -25.32
N ALA A 591 25.91 -12.25 -25.18
CA ALA A 591 26.58 -12.44 -23.90
C ALA A 591 27.26 -11.14 -23.44
N ILE A 592 27.86 -10.39 -24.35
CA ILE A 592 28.43 -9.05 -24.04
C ILE A 592 27.32 -8.13 -23.55
N ASP A 593 26.21 -8.01 -24.27
CA ASP A 593 25.06 -7.18 -23.86
C ASP A 593 24.59 -7.54 -22.44
N SER A 594 24.47 -8.85 -22.14
CA SER A 594 24.05 -9.34 -20.82
C SER A 594 25.06 -9.07 -19.68
N PHE A 595 26.34 -8.88 -20.02
CA PHE A 595 27.36 -8.51 -19.03
C PHE A 595 27.48 -6.99 -18.83
N GLU A 596 27.07 -6.19 -19.82
CA GLU A 596 27.09 -4.73 -19.76
C GLU A 596 25.85 -4.13 -19.08
N GLU A 597 24.68 -4.80 -19.15
CA GLU A 597 23.48 -4.45 -18.41
C GLU A 597 23.65 -4.63 -16.87
#